data_fb14a75098d994d28cb7ee0a7453bf05
#
_entry.id   fb14a75098d994d28cb7ee0a7453bf05
#
_cell.length_a   1.000
_cell.length_b   1.000
_cell.length_c   1.000
_cell.angle_alpha   90.00
_cell.angle_beta   90.00
_cell.angle_gamma   90.00
#
_symmetry.space_group_name_H-M   'P 1'
#
loop_
_entity.id
_entity.type
_entity.pdbx_description
1 polymer ?
#
loop_
_entity_poly.entity_id
_entity_poly.type
_entity_poly.pdbx_seq_one_letter_code
_entity_poly.pdbx_strand_id
1 'polypeptide(L)'
;LVRGLAHEIKNPLGGIRGAAQLLAAELPNRELGDYTSVIIEEADRLRNLVDRLVGSRKAPELAPTNLHEVLERVRSLVKAEHADSAIQIERDYDPSIPLIPADAEQLIQATLNIIRNAMQALTSPSVDHTLGKIILRTRITRNATLNSTFHRLAANIRIIDNGPGIPEEIIDTLFYPMISGRAEGTGLGLSIARDIINRHHGLIECESEPGATCFSITLPLS
;
A
#
# COMPACT_ATOMS: atom_id res chain seq x y z
N LEU A 1 -2.60 23.67 0.39
CA LEU A 1 -3.51 23.53 1.54
C LEU A 1 -3.13 22.32 2.41
N VAL A 2 -3.10 21.08 1.89
CA VAL A 2 -2.85 19.86 2.69
C VAL A 2 -1.45 19.80 3.32
N ARG A 3 -0.41 20.36 2.67
CA ARG A 3 0.96 20.37 3.20
C ARG A 3 1.11 21.33 4.40
N GLY A 4 0.42 22.48 4.36
CA GLY A 4 0.36 23.40 5.50
C GLY A 4 -0.33 22.74 6.70
N LEU A 5 -1.48 22.11 6.46
CA LEU A 5 -2.23 21.38 7.48
C LEU A 5 -1.41 20.25 8.13
N ALA A 6 -0.63 19.52 7.34
CA ALA A 6 0.21 18.46 7.87
C ALA A 6 1.34 18.98 8.77
N HIS A 7 1.98 20.08 8.38
CA HIS A 7 2.96 20.73 9.26
C HIS A 7 2.31 21.26 10.55
N GLU A 8 1.11 21.82 10.42
CA GLU A 8 0.33 22.31 11.57
C GLU A 8 -0.14 21.18 12.50
N ILE A 9 -0.36 19.97 11.99
CA ILE A 9 -0.69 18.79 12.81
C ILE A 9 0.57 18.16 13.42
N LYS A 10 1.68 18.08 12.68
CA LYS A 10 2.93 17.51 13.18
C LYS A 10 3.55 18.30 14.33
N ASN A 11 3.39 19.62 14.32
CA ASN A 11 3.93 20.49 15.36
C ASN A 11 3.35 20.17 16.74
N PRO A 12 2.01 20.15 16.96
CA PRO A 12 1.44 19.78 18.25
C PRO A 12 1.74 18.33 18.64
N LEU A 13 1.78 17.39 17.68
CA LEU A 13 2.17 16.00 17.96
C LEU A 13 3.62 15.90 18.46
N GLY A 14 4.53 16.69 17.87
CA GLY A 14 5.91 16.80 18.35
C GLY A 14 6.00 17.38 19.77
N GLY A 15 5.15 18.36 20.10
CA GLY A 15 5.03 18.92 21.44
C GLY A 15 4.52 17.89 22.46
N ILE A 16 3.44 17.17 22.12
CA ILE A 16 2.86 16.12 22.99
C ILE A 16 3.90 15.02 23.24
N ARG A 17 4.58 14.55 22.20
CA ARG A 17 5.64 13.54 22.31
C ARG A 17 6.79 14.02 23.20
N GLY A 18 7.27 15.24 22.99
CA GLY A 18 8.36 15.83 23.79
C GLY A 18 7.98 16.00 25.27
N ALA A 19 6.77 16.47 25.55
CA ALA A 19 6.26 16.59 26.92
C ALA A 19 6.14 15.22 27.60
N ALA A 20 5.64 14.19 26.90
CA ALA A 20 5.56 12.83 27.42
C ALA A 20 6.95 12.22 27.69
N GLN A 21 7.94 12.51 26.85
CA GLN A 21 9.33 12.06 27.06
C GLN A 21 9.97 12.72 28.31
N LEU A 22 9.77 14.03 28.50
CA LEU A 22 10.26 14.73 29.68
C LEU A 22 9.58 14.18 30.95
N LEU A 23 8.26 13.99 30.89
CA LEU A 23 7.50 13.43 32.00
C LEU A 23 8.00 12.02 32.35
N ALA A 24 8.24 11.15 31.35
CA ALA A 24 8.77 9.80 31.55
C ALA A 24 10.15 9.80 32.25
N ALA A 25 10.99 10.82 31.97
CA ALA A 25 12.31 10.94 32.59
C ALA A 25 12.25 11.39 34.06
N GLU A 26 11.18 12.08 34.46
CA GLU A 26 11.01 12.62 35.82
C GLU A 26 10.15 11.73 36.74
N LEU A 27 9.41 10.78 36.17
CA LEU A 27 8.51 9.91 36.96
C LEU A 27 9.29 8.81 37.68
N PRO A 28 9.16 8.75 39.04
CA PRO A 28 9.83 7.70 39.83
C PRO A 28 9.10 6.34 39.78
N ASN A 29 7.87 6.30 39.26
CA ASN A 29 7.01 5.13 39.28
C ASN A 29 6.86 4.49 37.88
N ARG A 30 7.11 3.18 37.80
CA ARG A 30 7.07 2.38 36.57
C ARG A 30 5.67 2.33 35.95
N GLU A 31 4.60 2.26 36.76
CA GLU A 31 3.21 2.25 36.29
C GLU A 31 2.82 3.55 35.55
N LEU A 32 3.31 4.69 36.03
CA LEU A 32 3.10 5.98 35.34
C LEU A 32 3.96 6.11 34.08
N GLY A 33 5.11 5.42 34.04
CA GLY A 33 5.96 5.28 32.86
C GLY A 33 5.25 4.57 31.70
N ASP A 34 4.39 3.60 31.99
CA ASP A 34 3.62 2.88 30.97
C ASP A 34 2.62 3.81 30.24
N TYR A 35 1.98 4.74 30.96
CA TYR A 35 1.10 5.75 30.34
C TYR A 35 1.87 6.70 29.43
N THR A 36 3.06 7.13 29.82
CA THR A 36 3.87 8.02 28.98
C THR A 36 4.36 7.29 27.73
N SER A 37 4.67 6.00 27.81
CA SER A 37 5.02 5.16 26.67
C SER A 37 3.86 5.09 25.67
N VAL A 38 2.63 4.83 26.15
CA VAL A 38 1.42 4.83 25.30
C VAL A 38 1.22 6.18 24.59
N ILE A 39 1.40 7.29 25.30
CA ILE A 39 1.26 8.64 24.71
C ILE A 39 2.32 8.85 23.61
N ILE A 40 3.56 8.44 23.83
CA ILE A 40 4.64 8.56 22.86
C ILE A 40 4.32 7.70 21.61
N GLU A 41 3.91 6.45 21.82
CA GLU A 41 3.57 5.53 20.72
C GLU A 41 2.40 6.05 19.88
N GLU A 42 1.34 6.56 20.52
CA GLU A 42 0.19 7.13 19.78
C GLU A 42 0.55 8.45 19.09
N ALA A 43 1.40 9.30 19.67
CA ALA A 43 1.88 10.50 18.99
C ALA A 43 2.73 10.16 17.75
N ASP A 44 3.60 9.15 17.83
CA ASP A 44 4.40 8.66 16.72
C ASP A 44 3.52 7.97 15.67
N ARG A 45 2.49 7.22 16.09
CA ARG A 45 1.49 6.63 15.20
C ARG A 45 0.73 7.69 14.41
N LEU A 46 0.22 8.72 15.08
CA LEU A 46 -0.49 9.85 14.44
C LEU A 46 0.44 10.63 13.50
N ARG A 47 1.69 10.86 13.88
CA ARG A 47 2.68 11.50 13.01
C ARG A 47 2.91 10.69 11.74
N ASN A 48 3.07 9.38 11.87
CA ASN A 48 3.23 8.46 10.74
C ASN A 48 1.98 8.43 9.84
N LEU A 49 0.77 8.53 10.43
CA LEU A 49 -0.48 8.66 9.68
C LEU A 49 -0.51 9.96 8.86
N VAL A 50 -0.14 11.09 9.48
CA VAL A 50 -0.05 12.38 8.79
C VAL A 50 0.99 12.33 7.68
N ASP A 51 2.16 11.70 7.91
CA ASP A 51 3.18 11.52 6.89
C ASP A 51 2.68 10.69 5.71
N ARG A 52 1.91 9.65 5.97
CA ARG A 52 1.27 8.83 4.94
C ARG A 52 0.17 9.57 4.20
N LEU A 53 -0.64 10.40 4.90
CA LEU A 53 -1.70 11.23 4.29
C LEU A 53 -1.14 12.30 3.34
N VAL A 54 -0.01 12.92 3.74
CA VAL A 54 0.65 13.93 2.90
C VAL A 54 1.34 13.28 1.71
N GLY A 55 1.66 11.99 1.83
CA GLY A 55 2.36 11.18 0.85
C GLY A 55 3.72 11.78 0.50
N SER A 56 4.61 11.00 -0.04
CA SER A 56 5.76 11.57 -0.75
C SER A 56 5.23 12.24 -2.02
N ARG A 57 4.87 13.53 -1.94
CA ARG A 57 4.48 14.35 -3.10
C ARG A 57 5.69 14.74 -3.96
N LYS A 58 6.81 14.06 -3.79
CA LYS A 58 7.93 14.17 -4.72
C LYS A 58 7.43 13.70 -6.09
N ALA A 59 7.63 14.52 -7.11
CA ALA A 59 7.39 14.07 -8.48
C ALA A 59 8.19 12.77 -8.70
N PRO A 60 7.62 11.78 -9.43
CA PRO A 60 8.33 10.55 -9.67
C PRO A 60 9.65 10.81 -10.40
N GLU A 61 10.73 10.23 -9.95
CA GLU A 61 12.01 10.22 -10.65
C GLU A 61 11.99 9.12 -11.71
N LEU A 62 11.44 9.47 -12.89
CA LEU A 62 11.26 8.48 -13.96
C LEU A 62 12.61 8.04 -14.51
N ALA A 63 12.90 6.74 -14.40
CA ALA A 63 14.06 6.08 -14.98
C ALA A 63 13.61 4.79 -15.70
N PRO A 64 14.40 4.26 -16.65
CA PRO A 64 14.13 2.96 -17.25
C PRO A 64 14.05 1.88 -16.17
N THR A 65 12.85 1.37 -15.90
CA THR A 65 12.55 0.48 -14.77
C THR A 65 12.03 -0.86 -15.27
N ASN A 66 12.58 -1.95 -14.72
CA ASN A 66 12.10 -3.31 -14.94
C ASN A 66 10.99 -3.64 -13.92
N LEU A 67 9.77 -3.81 -14.40
CA LEU A 67 8.62 -4.13 -13.54
C LEU A 67 8.78 -5.45 -12.78
N HIS A 68 9.44 -6.44 -13.37
CA HIS A 68 9.65 -7.73 -12.70
C HIS A 68 10.63 -7.61 -11.53
N GLU A 69 11.65 -6.76 -11.64
CA GLU A 69 12.56 -6.48 -10.51
C GLU A 69 11.83 -5.78 -9.36
N VAL A 70 10.93 -4.83 -9.67
CA VAL A 70 10.04 -4.20 -8.68
C VAL A 70 9.20 -5.25 -7.96
N LEU A 71 8.54 -6.15 -8.69
CA LEU A 71 7.70 -7.21 -8.13
C LEU A 71 8.51 -8.21 -7.29
N GLU A 72 9.71 -8.60 -7.74
CA GLU A 72 10.59 -9.49 -6.98
C GLU A 72 11.10 -8.85 -5.70
N ARG A 73 11.39 -7.55 -5.73
CA ARG A 73 11.76 -6.80 -4.52
C ARG A 73 10.62 -6.80 -3.50
N VAL A 74 9.40 -6.51 -3.95
CA VAL A 74 8.22 -6.54 -3.08
C VAL A 74 7.97 -7.94 -2.52
N ARG A 75 8.06 -8.98 -3.37
CA ARG A 75 7.91 -10.37 -2.94
C ARG A 75 8.91 -10.75 -1.86
N SER A 76 10.16 -10.32 -2.01
CA SER A 76 11.22 -10.57 -1.03
C SER A 76 10.94 -9.87 0.31
N LEU A 77 10.47 -8.62 0.28
CA LEU A 77 10.09 -7.86 1.47
C LEU A 77 8.94 -8.53 2.23
N VAL A 78 7.86 -8.90 1.52
CA VAL A 78 6.70 -9.55 2.13
C VAL A 78 7.06 -10.92 2.72
N LYS A 79 7.90 -11.70 2.05
CA LYS A 79 8.38 -12.98 2.58
C LYS A 79 9.22 -12.81 3.85
N ALA A 80 10.03 -11.75 3.93
CA ALA A 80 10.80 -11.46 5.14
C ALA A 80 9.91 -10.99 6.30
N GLU A 81 8.86 -10.21 6.02
CA GLU A 81 7.89 -9.74 7.02
C GLU A 81 7.01 -10.89 7.56
N HIS A 82 6.77 -11.91 6.76
CA HIS A 82 5.84 -13.03 7.06
C HIS A 82 6.51 -14.40 6.87
N ALA A 83 7.71 -14.56 7.45
CA ALA A 83 8.53 -15.78 7.28
C ALA A 83 7.80 -17.07 7.70
N ASP A 84 6.93 -16.99 8.71
CA ASP A 84 6.16 -18.12 9.26
C ASP A 84 4.80 -18.32 8.57
N SER A 85 4.48 -17.52 7.54
CA SER A 85 3.18 -17.63 6.87
C SER A 85 3.17 -18.75 5.83
N ALA A 86 2.10 -19.55 5.82
CA ALA A 86 1.84 -20.58 4.82
C ALA A 86 1.37 -20.04 3.47
N ILE A 87 1.19 -18.71 3.34
CA ILE A 87 0.70 -18.06 2.12
C ILE A 87 1.73 -18.18 0.99
N GLN A 88 1.27 -18.71 -0.15
CA GLN A 88 2.09 -18.87 -1.34
C GLN A 88 2.00 -17.64 -2.24
N ILE A 89 3.16 -17.12 -2.67
CA ILE A 89 3.24 -16.02 -3.66
C ILE A 89 3.81 -16.57 -4.96
N GLU A 90 2.93 -16.78 -5.94
CA GLU A 90 3.26 -17.29 -7.27
C GLU A 90 3.57 -16.16 -8.26
N ARG A 91 4.32 -16.49 -9.30
CA ARG A 91 4.73 -15.58 -10.38
C ARG A 91 4.18 -16.09 -11.71
N ASP A 92 3.58 -15.19 -12.46
CA ASP A 92 3.09 -15.45 -13.83
C ASP A 92 3.45 -14.22 -14.68
N TYR A 93 4.74 -14.10 -15.02
CA TYR A 93 5.32 -12.93 -15.66
C TYR A 93 5.40 -13.10 -17.17
N ASP A 94 5.04 -12.03 -17.88
CA ASP A 94 5.25 -11.87 -19.32
C ASP A 94 6.64 -11.29 -19.58
N PRO A 95 7.61 -12.09 -20.07
CA PRO A 95 8.98 -11.63 -20.28
C PRO A 95 9.12 -10.61 -21.42
N SER A 96 8.07 -10.38 -22.19
CA SER A 96 8.08 -9.43 -23.31
C SER A 96 7.89 -7.97 -22.90
N ILE A 97 7.59 -7.70 -21.61
CA ILE A 97 7.43 -6.34 -21.11
C ILE A 97 8.79 -5.64 -21.11
N PRO A 98 8.95 -4.53 -21.84
CA PRO A 98 10.19 -3.77 -21.87
C PRO A 98 10.39 -2.96 -20.58
N LEU A 99 11.53 -2.29 -20.45
CA LEU A 99 11.72 -1.27 -19.43
C LEU A 99 10.71 -0.12 -19.66
N ILE A 100 10.13 0.36 -18.57
CA ILE A 100 9.18 1.48 -18.60
C ILE A 100 9.76 2.71 -17.89
N PRO A 101 9.39 3.93 -18.30
CA PRO A 101 9.76 5.13 -17.55
C PRO A 101 8.95 5.19 -16.24
N ALA A 102 9.60 4.83 -15.12
CA ALA A 102 8.93 4.79 -13.82
C ALA A 102 9.91 5.07 -12.67
N ASP A 103 9.36 5.48 -11.54
CA ASP A 103 10.08 5.54 -10.26
C ASP A 103 9.92 4.19 -9.54
N ALA A 104 10.99 3.41 -9.53
CA ALA A 104 11.00 2.06 -8.98
C ALA A 104 10.60 2.02 -7.49
N GLU A 105 11.08 2.99 -6.68
CA GLU A 105 10.78 3.05 -5.23
C GLU A 105 9.29 3.34 -4.99
N GLN A 106 8.71 4.26 -5.75
CA GLN A 106 7.27 4.53 -5.67
C GLN A 106 6.44 3.33 -6.12
N LEU A 107 6.82 2.63 -7.21
CA LEU A 107 6.13 1.42 -7.64
C LEU A 107 6.25 0.28 -6.62
N ILE A 108 7.42 0.11 -5.97
CA ILE A 108 7.59 -0.82 -4.85
C ILE A 108 6.60 -0.47 -3.74
N GLN A 109 6.50 0.80 -3.35
CA GLN A 109 5.58 1.26 -2.31
C GLN A 109 4.10 0.98 -2.67
N ALA A 110 3.69 1.31 -3.89
CA ALA A 110 2.31 1.07 -4.34
C ALA A 110 1.95 -0.43 -4.33
N THR A 111 2.82 -1.26 -4.91
CA THR A 111 2.63 -2.70 -5.00
C THR A 111 2.66 -3.36 -3.62
N LEU A 112 3.56 -2.93 -2.73
CA LEU A 112 3.67 -3.42 -1.36
C LEU A 112 2.40 -3.14 -0.56
N ASN A 113 1.79 -1.95 -0.71
CA ASN A 113 0.53 -1.61 -0.07
C ASN A 113 -0.61 -2.55 -0.49
N ILE A 114 -0.67 -2.92 -1.77
CA ILE A 114 -1.69 -3.84 -2.28
C ILE A 114 -1.44 -5.26 -1.77
N ILE A 115 -0.20 -5.75 -1.85
CA ILE A 115 0.14 -7.12 -1.41
C ILE A 115 -0.06 -7.27 0.10
N ARG A 116 0.28 -6.25 0.91
CA ARG A 116 0.00 -6.28 2.36
C ARG A 116 -1.50 -6.38 2.65
N ASN A 117 -2.35 -5.73 1.85
CA ASN A 117 -3.81 -5.89 1.99
C ASN A 117 -4.25 -7.32 1.67
N ALA A 118 -3.70 -7.94 0.63
CA ALA A 118 -3.95 -9.34 0.30
C ALA A 118 -3.47 -10.28 1.42
N MET A 119 -2.25 -10.09 1.93
CA MET A 119 -1.71 -10.86 3.08
C MET A 119 -2.62 -10.77 4.29
N GLN A 120 -3.04 -9.56 4.65
CA GLN A 120 -3.95 -9.34 5.79
C GLN A 120 -5.34 -9.96 5.56
N ALA A 121 -5.84 -10.00 4.30
CA ALA A 121 -7.10 -10.67 3.99
C ALA A 121 -7.00 -12.18 4.21
N LEU A 122 -5.88 -12.77 3.81
CA LEU A 122 -5.61 -14.20 3.91
C LEU A 122 -5.26 -14.68 5.33
N THR A 123 -4.81 -13.78 6.21
CA THR A 123 -4.51 -14.08 7.61
C THR A 123 -5.69 -13.81 8.55
N SER A 124 -6.83 -13.32 8.05
CA SER A 124 -8.02 -13.04 8.85
C SER A 124 -8.60 -14.33 9.44
N PRO A 125 -9.03 -14.34 10.73
CA PRO A 125 -9.63 -15.51 11.37
C PRO A 125 -10.91 -16.05 10.71
N SER A 126 -11.54 -15.25 9.85
CA SER A 126 -12.76 -15.63 9.12
C SER A 126 -12.49 -16.45 7.85
N VAL A 127 -11.22 -16.65 7.48
CA VAL A 127 -10.85 -17.45 6.30
C VAL A 127 -10.58 -18.87 6.76
N ASP A 128 -11.30 -19.84 6.19
CA ASP A 128 -10.99 -21.25 6.34
C ASP A 128 -9.57 -21.48 5.82
N HIS A 129 -8.69 -22.09 6.64
CA HIS A 129 -7.23 -22.16 6.45
C HIS A 129 -6.79 -23.03 5.25
N THR A 130 -7.51 -23.01 4.16
CA THR A 130 -6.99 -23.45 2.86
C THR A 130 -5.83 -22.53 2.49
N LEU A 131 -4.74 -23.10 2.06
CA LEU A 131 -3.49 -22.42 1.71
C LEU A 131 -3.76 -21.10 1.01
N GLY A 132 -3.49 -19.98 1.69
CA GLY A 132 -3.63 -18.65 1.12
C GLY A 132 -2.68 -18.51 -0.08
N LYS A 133 -3.19 -17.91 -1.15
CA LYS A 133 -2.46 -17.78 -2.42
C LYS A 133 -2.55 -16.37 -2.96
N ILE A 134 -1.40 -15.83 -3.36
CA ILE A 134 -1.30 -14.57 -4.11
C ILE A 134 -0.59 -14.85 -5.42
N ILE A 135 -1.17 -14.41 -6.54
CA ILE A 135 -0.56 -14.52 -7.87
C ILE A 135 -0.16 -13.13 -8.33
N LEU A 136 1.13 -12.95 -8.65
CA LEU A 136 1.67 -11.78 -9.31
C LEU A 136 1.74 -12.06 -10.81
N ARG A 137 0.84 -11.45 -11.58
CA ARG A 137 0.74 -11.65 -13.03
C ARG A 137 1.06 -10.36 -13.76
N THR A 138 1.84 -10.45 -14.82
CA THR A 138 2.09 -9.33 -15.72
C THR A 138 1.72 -9.70 -17.16
N ARG A 139 1.15 -8.74 -17.90
CA ARG A 139 0.80 -8.90 -19.33
C ARG A 139 0.95 -7.57 -20.06
N ILE A 140 1.21 -7.64 -21.37
CA ILE A 140 1.07 -6.48 -22.25
C ILE A 140 -0.39 -6.35 -22.66
N THR A 141 -0.94 -5.14 -22.48
CA THR A 141 -2.26 -4.76 -22.97
C THR A 141 -2.11 -3.84 -24.16
N ARG A 142 -2.88 -4.07 -25.22
CA ARG A 142 -2.93 -3.25 -26.42
C ARG A 142 -4.16 -2.34 -26.37
N ASN A 143 -4.02 -1.13 -26.94
CA ASN A 143 -5.12 -0.17 -27.07
C ASN A 143 -5.77 0.15 -25.71
N ALA A 144 -4.95 0.49 -24.73
CA ALA A 144 -5.40 0.87 -23.41
C ALA A 144 -5.76 2.37 -23.37
N THR A 145 -6.90 2.71 -22.76
CA THR A 145 -7.24 4.10 -22.44
C THR A 145 -7.02 4.33 -20.96
N LEU A 146 -6.01 5.12 -20.60
CA LEU A 146 -5.65 5.45 -19.23
C LEU A 146 -5.92 6.95 -18.99
N ASN A 147 -6.75 7.26 -17.99
CA ASN A 147 -7.08 8.65 -17.64
C ASN A 147 -7.46 9.52 -18.88
N SER A 148 -8.32 8.98 -19.76
CA SER A 148 -8.76 9.60 -21.01
C SER A 148 -7.67 9.76 -22.10
N THR A 149 -6.48 9.18 -21.90
CA THR A 149 -5.38 9.17 -22.88
C THR A 149 -5.26 7.79 -23.51
N PHE A 150 -5.21 7.73 -24.84
CA PHE A 150 -5.03 6.46 -25.55
C PHE A 150 -3.55 6.08 -25.62
N HIS A 151 -3.26 4.85 -25.24
CA HIS A 151 -1.94 4.25 -25.32
C HIS A 151 -1.99 2.98 -26.17
N ARG A 152 -1.13 2.91 -27.17
CA ARG A 152 -1.06 1.73 -28.06
C ARG A 152 -0.65 0.47 -27.29
N LEU A 153 0.24 0.61 -26.33
CA LEU A 153 0.74 -0.46 -25.47
C LEU A 153 0.80 0.02 -24.01
N ALA A 154 0.40 -0.85 -23.11
CA ALA A 154 0.50 -0.67 -21.68
C ALA A 154 0.96 -1.97 -21.01
N ALA A 155 1.64 -1.87 -19.88
CA ALA A 155 1.92 -3.00 -19.01
C ALA A 155 0.81 -3.11 -17.97
N ASN A 156 0.23 -4.29 -17.83
CA ASN A 156 -0.76 -4.60 -16.81
C ASN A 156 -0.14 -5.53 -15.77
N ILE A 157 -0.19 -5.14 -14.50
CA ILE A 157 0.22 -5.91 -13.33
C ILE A 157 -1.05 -6.29 -12.59
N ARG A 158 -1.30 -7.58 -12.40
CA ARG A 158 -2.43 -8.09 -11.61
C ARG A 158 -1.92 -8.77 -10.35
N ILE A 159 -2.47 -8.37 -9.22
CA ILE A 159 -2.24 -8.96 -7.91
C ILE A 159 -3.54 -9.63 -7.52
N ILE A 160 -3.54 -10.97 -7.53
CA ILE A 160 -4.75 -11.78 -7.37
C ILE A 160 -4.60 -12.60 -6.09
N ASP A 161 -5.53 -12.47 -5.16
CA ASP A 161 -5.60 -13.29 -3.95
C ASP A 161 -6.89 -14.13 -3.91
N ASN A 162 -6.82 -15.24 -3.17
CA ASN A 162 -7.97 -16.11 -2.94
C ASN A 162 -8.63 -15.86 -1.57
N GLY A 163 -8.61 -14.62 -1.10
CA GLY A 163 -9.18 -14.18 0.17
C GLY A 163 -10.70 -14.13 0.16
N PRO A 164 -11.31 -13.63 1.26
CA PRO A 164 -12.76 -13.61 1.46
C PRO A 164 -13.49 -12.62 0.53
N GLY A 165 -12.77 -11.84 -0.24
CA GLY A 165 -13.34 -10.76 -1.05
C GLY A 165 -13.46 -9.44 -0.28
N ILE A 166 -13.92 -8.42 -1.01
CA ILE A 166 -14.17 -7.07 -0.50
C ILE A 166 -15.68 -6.84 -0.53
N PRO A 167 -16.32 -6.36 0.56
CA PRO A 167 -17.74 -6.05 0.56
C PRO A 167 -18.12 -5.04 -0.54
N GLU A 168 -19.24 -5.27 -1.22
CA GLU A 168 -19.73 -4.41 -2.32
C GLU A 168 -19.88 -2.95 -1.88
N GLU A 169 -20.30 -2.71 -0.63
CA GLU A 169 -20.54 -1.37 -0.08
C GLU A 169 -19.30 -0.49 -0.04
N ILE A 170 -18.09 -1.09 -0.03
CA ILE A 170 -16.84 -0.34 0.04
C ILE A 170 -16.03 -0.39 -1.25
N ILE A 171 -16.43 -1.18 -2.25
CA ILE A 171 -15.63 -1.40 -3.47
C ILE A 171 -15.42 -0.10 -4.25
N ASP A 172 -16.44 0.74 -4.37
CA ASP A 172 -16.38 2.02 -5.08
C ASP A 172 -15.56 3.08 -4.32
N THR A 173 -15.42 2.91 -3.01
CA THR A 173 -14.76 3.87 -2.12
C THR A 173 -13.41 3.38 -1.61
N LEU A 174 -13.00 2.17 -1.94
CA LEU A 174 -11.82 1.51 -1.37
C LEU A 174 -10.50 2.27 -1.59
N PHE A 175 -10.44 3.12 -2.62
CA PHE A 175 -9.29 3.98 -2.90
C PHE A 175 -9.36 5.38 -2.25
N TYR A 176 -10.44 5.70 -1.51
CA TYR A 176 -10.49 6.94 -0.74
C TYR A 176 -9.71 6.80 0.57
N PRO A 177 -9.06 7.90 1.02
CA PRO A 177 -8.35 7.88 2.29
C PRO A 177 -9.26 7.52 3.46
N MET A 178 -8.72 6.80 4.44
CA MET A 178 -9.42 6.39 5.68
C MET A 178 -10.58 5.42 5.48
N ILE A 179 -10.80 4.90 4.30
CA ILE A 179 -11.73 3.81 4.08
C ILE A 179 -11.02 2.49 4.37
N SER A 180 -11.54 1.76 5.34
CA SER A 180 -11.05 0.43 5.72
C SER A 180 -12.22 -0.46 6.09
N GLY A 181 -12.27 -1.65 5.53
CA GLY A 181 -13.21 -2.69 5.95
C GLY A 181 -12.81 -3.39 7.27
N ARG A 182 -11.75 -2.90 7.96
CA ARG A 182 -11.18 -3.50 9.17
C ARG A 182 -10.95 -2.47 10.26
N ALA A 183 -11.20 -2.86 11.52
CA ALA A 183 -11.05 -1.98 12.68
C ALA A 183 -9.61 -1.46 12.89
N GLU A 184 -8.60 -2.26 12.57
CA GLU A 184 -7.18 -1.91 12.74
C GLU A 184 -6.53 -1.30 11.48
N GLY A 185 -7.25 -1.25 10.36
CA GLY A 185 -6.74 -0.71 9.10
C GLY A 185 -6.72 0.81 9.09
N THR A 186 -5.58 1.42 8.73
CA THR A 186 -5.48 2.89 8.59
C THR A 186 -6.28 3.42 7.40
N GLY A 187 -6.69 2.58 6.45
CA GLY A 187 -7.37 2.98 5.22
C GLY A 187 -6.55 3.85 4.27
N LEU A 188 -5.22 3.93 4.46
CA LEU A 188 -4.35 4.82 3.67
C LEU A 188 -3.56 4.09 2.59
N GLY A 189 -3.35 2.78 2.71
CA GLY A 189 -2.47 2.03 1.81
C GLY A 189 -2.92 2.10 0.34
N LEU A 190 -4.20 1.87 0.08
CA LEU A 190 -4.76 1.87 -1.28
C LEU A 190 -4.87 3.28 -1.87
N SER A 191 -5.18 4.29 -1.07
CA SER A 191 -5.19 5.68 -1.53
C SER A 191 -3.79 6.17 -1.93
N ILE A 192 -2.74 5.76 -1.19
CA ILE A 192 -1.35 6.02 -1.54
C ILE A 192 -0.96 5.28 -2.83
N ALA A 193 -1.34 4.02 -2.96
CA ALA A 193 -1.09 3.26 -4.19
C ALA A 193 -1.72 3.95 -5.40
N ARG A 194 -3.00 4.37 -5.31
CA ARG A 194 -3.69 5.10 -6.36
C ARG A 194 -2.99 6.42 -6.72
N ASP A 195 -2.56 7.20 -5.73
CA ASP A 195 -1.85 8.46 -5.97
C ASP A 195 -0.52 8.24 -6.70
N ILE A 196 0.24 7.22 -6.31
CA ILE A 196 1.48 6.83 -6.98
C ILE A 196 1.21 6.43 -8.44
N ILE A 197 0.26 5.53 -8.67
CA ILE A 197 -0.06 5.04 -10.02
C ILE A 197 -0.57 6.17 -10.91
N ASN A 198 -1.42 7.07 -10.40
CA ASN A 198 -1.89 8.24 -11.14
C ASN A 198 -0.74 9.17 -11.57
N ARG A 199 0.30 9.35 -10.73
CA ARG A 199 1.48 10.15 -11.09
C ARG A 199 2.36 9.49 -12.15
N HIS A 200 2.26 8.19 -12.29
CA HIS A 200 2.87 7.44 -13.39
C HIS A 200 1.97 7.37 -14.63
N HIS A 201 0.91 8.21 -14.70
CA HIS A 201 -0.10 8.20 -15.75
C HIS A 201 -0.82 6.87 -15.93
N GLY A 202 -0.76 6.01 -14.91
CA GLY A 202 -1.40 4.69 -14.88
C GLY A 202 -2.81 4.72 -14.31
N LEU A 203 -3.43 3.56 -14.29
CA LEU A 203 -4.75 3.30 -13.73
C LEU A 203 -4.65 2.14 -12.75
N ILE A 204 -5.36 2.22 -11.62
CA ILE A 204 -5.54 1.13 -10.68
C ILE A 204 -7.02 0.82 -10.53
N GLU A 205 -7.35 -0.45 -10.63
CA GLU A 205 -8.73 -0.98 -10.56
C GLU A 205 -8.76 -2.16 -9.61
N CYS A 206 -9.95 -2.48 -9.10
CA CYS A 206 -10.19 -3.63 -8.24
C CYS A 206 -11.46 -4.35 -8.68
N GLU A 207 -11.36 -5.65 -8.87
CA GLU A 207 -12.48 -6.58 -9.03
C GLU A 207 -12.41 -7.56 -7.87
N SER A 208 -13.53 -7.80 -7.19
CA SER A 208 -13.53 -8.69 -6.04
C SER A 208 -14.83 -9.47 -5.91
N GLU A 209 -14.66 -10.76 -5.67
CA GLU A 209 -15.70 -11.69 -5.27
C GLU A 209 -15.13 -12.64 -4.19
N PRO A 210 -15.97 -13.31 -3.41
CA PRO A 210 -15.48 -14.29 -2.44
C PRO A 210 -14.61 -15.36 -3.09
N GLY A 211 -13.36 -15.49 -2.63
CA GLY A 211 -12.38 -16.43 -3.19
C GLY A 211 -11.52 -15.86 -4.34
N ALA A 212 -11.79 -14.62 -4.79
CA ALA A 212 -10.99 -14.00 -5.85
C ALA A 212 -11.03 -12.46 -5.76
N THR A 213 -9.98 -11.86 -5.21
CA THR A 213 -9.77 -10.40 -5.30
C THR A 213 -8.62 -10.11 -6.26
N CYS A 214 -8.84 -9.24 -7.22
CA CYS A 214 -7.86 -8.85 -8.22
C CYS A 214 -7.67 -7.34 -8.23
N PHE A 215 -6.49 -6.88 -7.84
CA PHE A 215 -6.04 -5.52 -8.10
C PHE A 215 -5.26 -5.48 -9.41
N SER A 216 -5.66 -4.59 -10.30
CA SER A 216 -5.06 -4.41 -11.62
C SER A 216 -4.41 -3.03 -11.71
N ILE A 217 -3.11 -2.97 -11.96
CA ILE A 217 -2.35 -1.76 -12.22
C ILE A 217 -1.98 -1.75 -13.69
N THR A 218 -2.39 -0.70 -14.41
CA THR A 218 -2.03 -0.53 -15.82
C THR A 218 -1.15 0.73 -15.96
N LEU A 219 0.04 0.55 -16.54
CA LEU A 219 1.02 1.61 -16.74
C LEU A 219 1.31 1.78 -18.24
N PRO A 220 1.43 3.01 -18.75
CA PRO A 220 1.77 3.24 -20.16
C PRO A 220 3.21 2.76 -20.43
N LEU A 221 3.44 2.17 -21.62
CA LEU A 221 4.77 1.78 -22.08
C LEU A 221 5.50 2.89 -22.83
N SER A 222 4.77 3.94 -23.22
CA SER A 222 5.29 5.13 -23.95
C SER A 222 4.35 6.30 -23.73
#